data_013bde5b365ba8ee30620ab0f45d7884
#
_entry.id   013bde5b365ba8ee30620ab0f45d7884
#
_cell.length_a   1.000
_cell.length_b   1.000
_cell.length_c   1.000
_cell.angle_alpha   90.00
_cell.angle_beta   90.00
_cell.angle_gamma   90.00
#
_symmetry.space_group_name_H-M   'P 1'
#
loop_
_entity.id
_entity.type
_entity.pdbx_description
1 polymer ?
#
loop_
_entity_poly.entity_id
_entity_poly.type
_entity_poly.pdbx_seq_one_letter_code
_entity_poly.pdbx_strand_id
1 'polypeptide(L)'
;MESSNYNKTPLIVIVGPTASGKTSLAINLAEIYGGEIICADSRTVYKDMDIGTAKPSYEDCQRVPHWGIDLVYPYEYFSAAEFKQYSLKKIEDIRSRNKIPFLVGGTGLYIDAIVFDYKFGNKSDVKKRTLLEKLTIEELWEYCSKNNIELPDNYNNKRYVIRCIEQGGINNSRKVEINNNIIVVGISTDRDNL
;
A
#
# COMPACT_ATOMS: atom_id res chain seq x y z
N MET A 1 15.08 -9.63 28.59
CA MET A 1 13.69 -10.11 28.72
C MET A 1 13.07 -10.07 27.33
N GLU A 2 13.16 -11.17 26.60
CA GLU A 2 12.48 -11.33 25.29
C GLU A 2 11.00 -11.54 25.58
N SER A 3 10.21 -10.50 25.39
CA SER A 3 8.75 -10.57 25.50
C SER A 3 8.22 -11.43 24.36
N SER A 4 7.63 -12.55 24.73
CA SER A 4 6.98 -13.57 23.93
C SER A 4 6.20 -13.02 22.72
N ASN A 5 6.76 -13.20 21.54
CA ASN A 5 6.17 -12.88 20.23
C ASN A 5 5.09 -13.91 19.77
N TYR A 6 4.61 -14.75 20.67
CA TYR A 6 3.82 -15.94 20.32
C TYR A 6 2.30 -15.77 20.29
N ASN A 7 1.74 -14.54 20.47
CA ASN A 7 0.28 -14.38 20.57
C ASN A 7 -0.34 -13.17 19.83
N LYS A 8 0.29 -12.66 18.77
CA LYS A 8 -0.41 -11.70 17.91
C LYS A 8 -1.16 -12.44 16.82
N THR A 9 -2.47 -12.18 16.68
CA THR A 9 -3.26 -12.69 15.56
C THR A 9 -2.57 -12.40 14.23
N PRO A 10 -2.54 -13.35 13.27
CA PRO A 10 -1.88 -13.13 11.99
C PRO A 10 -2.54 -11.99 11.20
N LEU A 11 -1.79 -11.34 10.33
CA LEU A 11 -2.34 -10.49 9.27
C LEU A 11 -2.71 -11.39 8.08
N ILE A 12 -3.98 -11.39 7.69
CA ILE A 12 -4.43 -12.09 6.49
C ILE A 12 -4.41 -11.10 5.31
N VAL A 13 -3.67 -11.40 4.27
CA VAL A 13 -3.56 -10.56 3.07
C VAL A 13 -4.25 -11.26 1.91
N ILE A 14 -5.28 -10.62 1.32
CA ILE A 14 -6.02 -11.17 0.19
C ILE A 14 -5.76 -10.30 -1.04
N VAL A 15 -5.13 -10.90 -2.06
CA VAL A 15 -4.73 -10.23 -3.30
C VAL A 15 -5.34 -10.91 -4.52
N GLY A 16 -5.48 -10.16 -5.61
CA GLY A 16 -5.97 -10.68 -6.89
C GLY A 16 -6.43 -9.56 -7.82
N PRO A 17 -6.81 -9.85 -9.07
CA PRO A 17 -7.28 -8.88 -10.03
C PRO A 17 -8.56 -8.16 -9.56
N THR A 18 -8.85 -7.00 -10.16
CA THR A 18 -10.16 -6.34 -9.98
C THR A 18 -11.27 -7.30 -10.43
N ALA A 19 -12.42 -7.27 -9.79
CA ALA A 19 -13.58 -8.15 -10.05
C ALA A 19 -13.37 -9.66 -9.75
N SER A 20 -12.24 -10.08 -9.15
CA SER A 20 -11.97 -11.49 -8.83
C SER A 20 -12.69 -12.03 -7.59
N GLY A 21 -13.59 -11.27 -6.96
CA GLY A 21 -14.32 -11.71 -5.76
C GLY A 21 -13.56 -11.56 -4.43
N LYS A 22 -12.41 -10.82 -4.41
CA LYS A 22 -11.62 -10.60 -3.19
C LYS A 22 -12.44 -10.08 -2.01
N THR A 23 -13.26 -9.06 -2.26
CA THR A 23 -14.06 -8.40 -1.23
C THR A 23 -15.06 -9.37 -0.61
N SER A 24 -15.81 -10.10 -1.43
CA SER A 24 -16.78 -11.09 -0.95
C SER A 24 -16.12 -12.21 -0.14
N LEU A 25 -14.97 -12.73 -0.61
CA LEU A 25 -14.20 -13.72 0.15
C LEU A 25 -13.73 -13.15 1.50
N ALA A 26 -13.18 -11.93 1.48
CA ALA A 26 -12.68 -11.28 2.69
C ALA A 26 -13.79 -11.05 3.72
N ILE A 27 -14.96 -10.58 3.29
CA ILE A 27 -16.12 -10.36 4.16
C ILE A 27 -16.56 -11.69 4.81
N ASN A 28 -16.73 -12.75 4.01
CA ASN A 28 -17.13 -14.05 4.53
C ASN A 28 -16.13 -14.61 5.55
N LEU A 29 -14.83 -14.51 5.27
CA LEU A 29 -13.80 -14.96 6.21
C LEU A 29 -13.76 -14.07 7.46
N ALA A 30 -13.89 -12.76 7.32
CA ALA A 30 -13.90 -11.84 8.46
C ALA A 30 -15.12 -12.05 9.36
N GLU A 31 -16.29 -12.38 8.81
CA GLU A 31 -17.47 -12.77 9.61
C GLU A 31 -17.24 -14.05 10.39
N ILE A 32 -16.72 -15.10 9.72
CA ILE A 32 -16.49 -16.41 10.34
C ILE A 32 -15.45 -16.32 11.46
N TYR A 33 -14.36 -15.60 11.24
CA TYR A 33 -13.22 -15.55 12.15
C TYR A 33 -13.17 -14.31 13.05
N GLY A 34 -14.20 -13.45 13.00
CA GLY A 34 -14.27 -12.25 13.83
C GLY A 34 -13.21 -11.21 13.47
N GLY A 35 -13.00 -10.97 12.17
CA GLY A 35 -11.99 -10.02 11.66
C GLY A 35 -12.54 -8.66 11.26
N GLU A 36 -11.64 -7.78 10.82
CA GLU A 36 -11.95 -6.47 10.24
C GLU A 36 -11.07 -6.24 9.01
N ILE A 37 -11.58 -5.53 8.01
CA ILE A 37 -10.94 -5.37 6.70
C ILE A 37 -10.25 -4.00 6.60
N ILE A 38 -9.02 -3.99 6.09
CA ILE A 38 -8.27 -2.79 5.67
C ILE A 38 -8.18 -2.84 4.15
N CYS A 39 -8.83 -1.89 3.47
CA CYS A 39 -8.84 -1.81 2.01
C CYS A 39 -7.50 -1.30 1.49
N ALA A 40 -6.76 -2.12 0.75
CA ALA A 40 -5.49 -1.79 0.11
C ALA A 40 -5.70 -1.40 -1.36
N ASP A 41 -6.49 -0.35 -1.57
CA ASP A 41 -6.77 0.20 -2.89
C ASP A 41 -6.55 1.71 -2.91
N SER A 42 -5.75 2.19 -3.89
CA SER A 42 -5.37 3.60 -4.01
C SER A 42 -6.50 4.51 -4.51
N ARG A 43 -7.65 3.96 -4.86
CA ARG A 43 -8.83 4.73 -5.28
C ARG A 43 -9.86 4.86 -4.18
N THR A 44 -10.05 3.83 -3.37
CA THR A 44 -11.06 3.83 -2.29
C THR A 44 -10.70 4.77 -1.13
N VAL A 45 -9.44 5.22 -1.05
CA VAL A 45 -8.99 6.17 -0.02
C VAL A 45 -9.59 7.57 -0.16
N TYR A 46 -10.12 7.92 -1.34
CA TYR A 46 -10.66 9.24 -1.61
C TYR A 46 -12.13 9.33 -1.26
N LYS A 47 -12.49 10.36 -0.47
CA LYS A 47 -13.87 10.71 -0.14
C LYS A 47 -14.64 11.11 -1.40
N ASP A 48 -15.94 10.88 -1.40
CA ASP A 48 -16.87 11.29 -2.46
C ASP A 48 -16.55 10.68 -3.85
N MET A 49 -15.67 9.67 -3.91
CA MET A 49 -15.36 8.92 -5.13
C MET A 49 -15.95 7.51 -5.04
N ASP A 50 -17.27 7.39 -5.06
CA ASP A 50 -17.96 6.12 -4.82
C ASP A 50 -18.27 5.34 -6.10
N ILE A 51 -18.34 6.05 -7.24
CA ILE A 51 -18.60 5.43 -8.54
C ILE A 51 -17.28 5.10 -9.24
N GLY A 52 -17.15 3.85 -9.71
CA GLY A 52 -15.98 3.40 -10.47
C GLY A 52 -14.72 3.12 -9.65
N THR A 53 -14.81 3.14 -8.32
CA THR A 53 -13.68 2.87 -7.40
C THR A 53 -13.76 1.52 -6.73
N ALA A 54 -14.85 0.78 -6.94
CA ALA A 54 -15.13 -0.50 -6.27
C ALA A 54 -15.06 -0.42 -4.73
N LYS A 55 -15.47 0.72 -4.13
CA LYS A 55 -15.64 0.82 -2.69
C LYS A 55 -16.62 -0.24 -2.18
N PRO A 56 -16.39 -0.78 -0.97
CA PRO A 56 -17.39 -1.62 -0.30
C PRO A 56 -18.72 -0.88 -0.17
N SER A 57 -19.82 -1.60 -0.36
CA SER A 57 -21.16 -1.03 -0.19
C SER A 57 -21.43 -0.71 1.28
N TYR A 58 -22.50 0.05 1.53
CA TYR A 58 -22.95 0.30 2.90
C TYR A 58 -23.30 -1.00 3.62
N GLU A 59 -23.96 -1.93 2.93
CA GLU A 59 -24.32 -3.25 3.44
C GLU A 59 -23.07 -4.06 3.81
N ASP A 60 -22.05 -4.05 2.97
CA ASP A 60 -20.75 -4.70 3.26
C ASP A 60 -20.10 -4.14 4.53
N CYS A 61 -20.13 -2.81 4.68
CA CYS A 61 -19.58 -2.13 5.85
C CYS A 61 -20.39 -2.40 7.14
N GLN A 62 -21.69 -2.71 7.03
CA GLN A 62 -22.50 -3.14 8.18
C GLN A 62 -22.20 -4.57 8.59
N ARG A 63 -21.85 -5.45 7.66
CA ARG A 63 -21.47 -6.84 7.95
C ARG A 63 -20.13 -6.93 8.65
N VAL A 64 -19.12 -6.23 8.14
CA VAL A 64 -17.76 -6.23 8.65
C VAL A 64 -17.19 -4.81 8.64
N PRO A 65 -16.52 -4.34 9.70
CA PRO A 65 -15.86 -3.04 9.67
C PRO A 65 -14.80 -2.96 8.56
N HIS A 66 -14.89 -1.90 7.74
CA HIS A 66 -13.94 -1.60 6.69
C HIS A 66 -13.14 -0.33 7.00
N TRP A 67 -11.85 -0.41 6.83
CA TRP A 67 -10.89 0.66 7.07
C TRP A 67 -10.10 0.96 5.79
N GLY A 68 -9.48 2.12 5.70
CA GLY A 68 -8.70 2.47 4.50
C GLY A 68 -9.57 3.01 3.36
N ILE A 69 -10.80 3.40 3.66
CA ILE A 69 -11.74 4.07 2.75
C ILE A 69 -11.99 5.50 3.26
N ASP A 70 -12.27 6.44 2.37
CA ASP A 70 -12.66 7.82 2.69
C ASP A 70 -11.69 8.56 3.63
N LEU A 71 -10.39 8.36 3.46
CA LEU A 71 -9.37 8.93 4.32
C LEU A 71 -9.08 10.40 4.00
N VAL A 72 -9.04 10.75 2.72
CA VAL A 72 -8.64 12.08 2.22
C VAL A 72 -9.56 12.55 1.10
N TYR A 73 -9.58 13.85 0.83
CA TYR A 73 -10.30 14.39 -0.33
C TYR A 73 -9.47 14.23 -1.62
N PRO A 74 -10.09 14.24 -2.82
CA PRO A 74 -9.40 14.04 -4.10
C PRO A 74 -8.31 15.07 -4.42
N TYR A 75 -8.35 16.25 -3.82
CA TYR A 75 -7.35 17.30 -3.96
C TYR A 75 -6.21 17.19 -2.93
N GLU A 76 -6.29 16.26 -2.00
CA GLU A 76 -5.25 15.99 -1.01
C GLU A 76 -4.30 14.89 -1.52
N TYR A 77 -3.05 15.01 -1.14
CA TYR A 77 -2.05 14.00 -1.49
C TYR A 77 -2.07 12.86 -0.48
N PHE A 78 -2.17 11.64 -0.97
CA PHE A 78 -2.08 10.43 -0.15
C PHE A 78 -1.11 9.41 -0.78
N SER A 79 -0.01 9.17 -0.12
CA SER A 79 1.08 8.32 -0.61
C SER A 79 1.02 6.90 -0.03
N ALA A 80 1.75 5.98 -0.67
CA ALA A 80 1.92 4.63 -0.14
C ALA A 80 2.62 4.61 1.24
N ALA A 81 3.45 5.61 1.55
CA ALA A 81 4.06 5.77 2.87
C ALA A 81 3.01 6.12 3.94
N GLU A 82 2.09 7.02 3.62
CA GLU A 82 0.97 7.39 4.49
C GLU A 82 0.00 6.22 4.68
N PHE A 83 -0.30 5.50 3.59
CA PHE A 83 -1.09 4.26 3.66
C PHE A 83 -0.43 3.23 4.58
N LYS A 84 0.87 2.99 4.45
CA LYS A 84 1.60 2.07 5.32
C LYS A 84 1.46 2.46 6.79
N GLN A 85 1.70 3.73 7.12
CA GLN A 85 1.60 4.22 8.50
C GLN A 85 0.18 4.06 9.07
N TYR A 86 -0.83 4.41 8.29
CA TYR A 86 -2.23 4.23 8.64
C TYR A 86 -2.55 2.76 8.90
N SER A 87 -2.19 1.89 7.95
CA SER A 87 -2.52 0.47 8.03
C SER A 87 -1.83 -0.24 9.18
N LEU A 88 -0.55 0.06 9.46
CA LEU A 88 0.15 -0.52 10.61
C LEU A 88 -0.53 -0.14 11.94
N LYS A 89 -0.92 1.13 12.11
CA LYS A 89 -1.68 1.57 13.29
C LYS A 89 -3.02 0.85 13.40
N LYS A 90 -3.71 0.68 12.27
CA LYS A 90 -5.01 0.02 12.23
C LYS A 90 -4.90 -1.50 12.50
N ILE A 91 -3.86 -2.16 12.00
CA ILE A 91 -3.55 -3.56 12.31
C ILE A 91 -3.36 -3.75 13.83
N GLU A 92 -2.59 -2.87 14.47
CA GLU A 92 -2.39 -2.96 15.92
C GLU A 92 -3.68 -2.65 16.72
N ASP A 93 -4.48 -1.68 16.28
CA ASP A 93 -5.78 -1.38 16.87
C ASP A 93 -6.74 -2.59 16.78
N ILE A 94 -6.85 -3.24 15.62
CA ILE A 94 -7.67 -4.43 15.43
C ILE A 94 -7.20 -5.58 16.34
N ARG A 95 -5.89 -5.82 16.39
CA ARG A 95 -5.29 -6.84 17.25
C ARG A 95 -5.51 -6.57 18.75
N SER A 96 -5.47 -5.32 19.16
CA SER A 96 -5.71 -4.94 20.57
C SER A 96 -7.10 -5.29 21.05
N ARG A 97 -8.04 -5.42 20.11
CA ARG A 97 -9.43 -5.86 20.36
C ARG A 97 -9.64 -7.37 20.15
N ASN A 98 -8.55 -8.14 20.06
CA ASN A 98 -8.56 -9.58 19.78
C ASN A 98 -9.26 -9.96 18.46
N LYS A 99 -9.22 -9.06 17.47
CA LYS A 99 -9.76 -9.27 16.13
C LYS A 99 -8.66 -9.63 15.15
N ILE A 100 -9.02 -10.27 14.04
CA ILE A 100 -8.07 -10.61 12.97
C ILE A 100 -8.05 -9.49 11.93
N PRO A 101 -6.91 -8.85 11.66
CA PRO A 101 -6.80 -7.88 10.57
C PRO A 101 -6.71 -8.58 9.21
N PHE A 102 -7.54 -8.15 8.26
CA PHE A 102 -7.51 -8.53 6.86
C PHE A 102 -7.05 -7.34 6.02
N LEU A 103 -5.97 -7.48 5.25
CA LEU A 103 -5.52 -6.51 4.26
C LEU A 103 -5.97 -6.97 2.88
N VAL A 104 -6.88 -6.23 2.25
CA VAL A 104 -7.57 -6.69 1.04
C VAL A 104 -7.48 -5.65 -0.06
N GLY A 105 -6.97 -6.01 -1.23
CA GLY A 105 -6.93 -5.06 -2.33
C GLY A 105 -6.12 -5.51 -3.55
N GLY A 106 -6.02 -4.59 -4.51
CA GLY A 106 -5.31 -4.78 -5.78
C GLY A 106 -4.14 -3.82 -5.99
N THR A 107 -3.90 -2.84 -5.10
CA THR A 107 -2.79 -1.90 -5.24
C THR A 107 -1.50 -2.54 -4.70
N GLY A 108 -0.71 -3.15 -5.61
CA GLY A 108 0.50 -3.91 -5.24
C GLY A 108 1.44 -3.13 -4.33
N LEU A 109 1.74 -1.86 -4.64
CA LEU A 109 2.63 -1.04 -3.82
C LEU A 109 2.13 -0.86 -2.36
N TYR A 110 0.81 -0.80 -2.14
CA TYR A 110 0.23 -0.71 -0.79
C TYR A 110 0.44 -2.00 -0.01
N ILE A 111 0.21 -3.11 -0.67
CA ILE A 111 0.39 -4.45 -0.10
C ILE A 111 1.85 -4.73 0.18
N ASP A 112 2.72 -4.52 -0.81
CA ASP A 112 4.16 -4.72 -0.70
C ASP A 112 4.77 -3.86 0.42
N ALA A 113 4.29 -2.62 0.59
CA ALA A 113 4.77 -1.73 1.63
C ALA A 113 4.58 -2.31 3.05
N ILE A 114 3.55 -3.11 3.25
CA ILE A 114 3.23 -3.74 4.53
C ILE A 114 3.90 -5.13 4.64
N VAL A 115 3.72 -5.96 3.61
CA VAL A 115 4.18 -7.36 3.59
C VAL A 115 5.70 -7.46 3.64
N PHE A 116 6.40 -6.59 2.88
CA PHE A 116 7.86 -6.55 2.78
C PHE A 116 8.48 -5.40 3.60
N ASP A 117 7.71 -4.77 4.46
CA ASP A 117 8.16 -3.69 5.35
C ASP A 117 8.97 -2.59 4.63
N TYR A 118 8.44 -2.06 3.51
CA TYR A 118 9.10 -1.04 2.70
C TYR A 118 9.53 0.16 3.55
N LYS A 119 10.79 0.55 3.46
CA LYS A 119 11.28 1.80 4.01
C LYS A 119 11.16 2.88 2.94
N PHE A 120 10.14 3.70 3.06
CA PHE A 120 10.01 4.87 2.21
C PHE A 120 11.01 5.94 2.64
N GLY A 121 11.71 6.52 1.67
CA GLY A 121 12.58 7.68 1.90
C GLY A 121 11.77 8.94 2.30
N ASN A 122 12.47 10.03 2.51
CA ASN A 122 11.89 11.32 2.92
C ASN A 122 10.73 11.76 2.00
N LYS A 123 9.79 12.54 2.57
CA LYS A 123 8.74 13.19 1.78
C LYS A 123 9.38 14.02 0.67
N SER A 124 8.78 13.99 -0.51
CA SER A 124 9.19 14.83 -1.63
C SER A 124 9.05 16.31 -1.24
N ASP A 125 10.09 17.10 -1.44
CA ASP A 125 9.98 18.55 -1.43
C ASP A 125 9.30 18.98 -2.73
N VAL A 126 8.08 19.50 -2.61
CA VAL A 126 7.25 19.91 -3.75
C VAL A 126 7.99 20.95 -4.63
N LYS A 127 8.73 21.89 -4.02
CA LYS A 127 9.49 22.91 -4.77
C LYS A 127 10.62 22.26 -5.55
N LYS A 128 11.41 21.39 -4.90
CA LYS A 128 12.50 20.64 -5.55
C LYS A 128 11.95 19.77 -6.68
N ARG A 129 10.84 19.07 -6.46
CA ARG A 129 10.20 18.23 -7.45
C ARG A 129 9.76 19.02 -8.68
N THR A 130 9.07 20.16 -8.49
CA THR A 130 8.65 21.04 -9.60
C THR A 130 9.82 21.54 -10.45
N LEU A 131 10.98 21.78 -9.84
CA LEU A 131 12.19 22.14 -10.57
C LEU A 131 12.74 20.96 -11.38
N LEU A 132 12.83 19.78 -10.77
CA LEU A 132 13.31 18.57 -11.44
C LEU A 132 12.39 18.13 -12.58
N GLU A 133 11.08 18.32 -12.46
CA GLU A 133 10.10 18.01 -13.51
C GLU A 133 10.23 18.89 -14.76
N LYS A 134 10.88 20.05 -14.67
CA LYS A 134 11.18 20.93 -15.83
C LYS A 134 12.40 20.49 -16.61
N LEU A 135 13.31 19.73 -16.02
CA LEU A 135 14.55 19.26 -16.66
C LEU A 135 14.25 18.16 -17.67
N THR A 136 15.11 18.01 -18.69
CA THR A 136 15.10 16.83 -19.58
C THR A 136 15.65 15.61 -18.85
N ILE A 137 15.54 14.43 -19.45
CA ILE A 137 16.08 13.20 -18.85
C ILE A 137 17.61 13.25 -18.80
N GLU A 138 18.25 13.82 -19.83
CA GLU A 138 19.69 13.98 -19.94
C GLU A 138 20.21 14.94 -18.86
N GLU A 139 19.53 16.07 -18.64
CA GLU A 139 19.86 17.02 -17.57
C GLU A 139 19.73 16.38 -16.18
N LEU A 140 18.76 15.49 -15.97
CA LEU A 140 18.61 14.73 -14.73
C LEU A 140 19.75 13.72 -14.53
N TRP A 141 20.22 13.06 -15.59
CA TRP A 141 21.39 12.19 -15.50
C TRP A 141 22.66 12.97 -15.17
N GLU A 142 22.83 14.13 -15.79
CA GLU A 142 23.95 15.02 -15.47
C GLU A 142 23.88 15.50 -14.01
N TYR A 143 22.68 15.84 -13.52
CA TYR A 143 22.47 16.18 -12.12
C TYR A 143 22.86 15.03 -11.18
N CYS A 144 22.47 13.79 -11.50
CA CYS A 144 22.84 12.61 -10.73
C CYS A 144 24.37 12.44 -10.69
N SER A 145 25.04 12.55 -11.85
CA SER A 145 26.49 12.44 -11.96
C SER A 145 27.22 13.49 -11.13
N LYS A 146 26.81 14.76 -11.22
CA LYS A 146 27.40 15.87 -10.44
C LYS A 146 27.23 15.74 -8.92
N ASN A 147 26.19 15.05 -8.47
CA ASN A 147 25.87 14.87 -7.05
C ASN A 147 26.24 13.49 -6.52
N ASN A 148 26.96 12.66 -7.27
CA ASN A 148 27.31 11.27 -6.94
C ASN A 148 26.08 10.42 -6.57
N ILE A 149 24.97 10.61 -7.28
CA ILE A 149 23.75 9.83 -7.15
C ILE A 149 23.77 8.73 -8.20
N GLU A 150 23.72 7.47 -7.75
CA GLU A 150 23.61 6.31 -8.63
C GLU A 150 22.25 6.30 -9.33
N LEU A 151 22.26 6.09 -10.66
CA LEU A 151 21.03 6.02 -11.44
C LEU A 151 20.25 4.74 -11.10
N PRO A 152 18.92 4.81 -11.05
CA PRO A 152 18.08 3.63 -10.84
C PRO A 152 18.07 2.72 -12.08
N ASP A 153 17.72 1.43 -11.92
CA ASP A 153 17.60 0.47 -13.03
C ASP A 153 16.72 1.00 -14.17
N ASN A 154 15.67 1.72 -13.82
CA ASN A 154 14.74 2.36 -14.75
C ASN A 154 15.16 3.79 -15.12
N TYR A 155 16.45 4.03 -15.36
CA TYR A 155 17.02 5.36 -15.64
C TYR A 155 16.43 6.07 -16.87
N ASN A 156 15.80 5.35 -17.80
CA ASN A 156 15.07 5.91 -18.94
C ASN A 156 13.70 6.49 -18.57
N ASN A 157 13.21 6.25 -17.36
CA ASN A 157 11.95 6.79 -16.90
C ASN A 157 12.18 7.97 -15.96
N LYS A 158 11.85 9.17 -16.44
CA LYS A 158 12.05 10.44 -15.74
C LYS A 158 11.51 10.42 -14.29
N ARG A 159 10.37 9.77 -14.04
CA ARG A 159 9.78 9.67 -12.69
C ARG A 159 10.70 8.93 -11.71
N TYR A 160 11.34 7.85 -12.16
CA TYR A 160 12.25 7.06 -11.32
C TYR A 160 13.53 7.83 -11.02
N VAL A 161 14.08 8.55 -12.02
CA VAL A 161 15.29 9.38 -11.84
C VAL A 161 15.01 10.53 -10.86
N ILE A 162 13.89 11.25 -11.03
CA ILE A 162 13.47 12.31 -10.09
C ILE A 162 13.32 11.72 -8.68
N ARG A 163 12.67 10.57 -8.54
CA ARG A 163 12.51 9.94 -7.24
C ARG A 163 13.83 9.54 -6.60
N CYS A 164 14.76 9.02 -7.38
CA CYS A 164 16.12 8.70 -6.93
C CYS A 164 16.85 9.96 -6.41
N ILE A 165 16.75 11.08 -7.14
CA ILE A 165 17.33 12.38 -6.72
C ILE A 165 16.68 12.88 -5.42
N GLU A 166 15.36 12.77 -5.27
CA GLU A 166 14.64 13.16 -4.05
C GLU A 166 15.09 12.35 -2.83
N GLN A 167 15.45 11.11 -3.04
CA GLN A 167 15.89 10.18 -2.00
C GLN A 167 17.41 10.24 -1.72
N GLY A 168 18.16 11.05 -2.47
CA GLY A 168 19.62 11.14 -2.34
C GLY A 168 20.35 9.85 -2.73
N GLY A 169 19.80 9.06 -3.67
CA GLY A 169 20.38 7.79 -4.10
C GLY A 169 20.09 6.61 -3.15
N ILE A 170 19.36 6.83 -2.07
CA ILE A 170 18.97 5.73 -1.16
C ILE A 170 17.87 4.92 -1.82
N ASN A 171 18.19 3.74 -2.30
CA ASN A 171 17.21 2.78 -2.78
C ASN A 171 16.30 2.34 -1.62
N ASN A 172 14.99 2.36 -1.85
CA ASN A 172 14.01 1.87 -0.87
C ASN A 172 14.33 0.42 -0.53
N SER A 173 14.83 0.18 0.67
CA SER A 173 15.07 -1.18 1.12
C SER A 173 13.73 -1.84 1.47
N ARG A 174 13.50 -3.03 0.96
CA ARG A 174 12.42 -3.93 1.37
C ARG A 174 13.03 -5.18 1.98
N LYS A 175 12.31 -5.78 2.91
CA LYS A 175 12.68 -7.13 3.37
C LYS A 175 12.46 -8.12 2.23
N VAL A 176 13.35 -9.09 2.11
CA VAL A 176 13.23 -10.16 1.12
C VAL A 176 12.22 -11.20 1.59
N GLU A 177 12.13 -11.41 2.90
CA GLU A 177 11.26 -12.42 3.52
C GLU A 177 10.00 -11.78 4.09
N ILE A 178 8.89 -12.47 3.89
CA ILE A 178 7.60 -12.12 4.51
C ILE A 178 7.68 -12.44 6.00
N ASN A 179 7.14 -11.56 6.84
CA ASN A 179 7.04 -11.82 8.27
C ASN A 179 6.20 -13.08 8.54
N ASN A 180 6.70 -13.98 9.38
CA ASN A 180 6.04 -15.26 9.73
C ASN A 180 4.60 -15.10 10.28
N ASN A 181 4.21 -13.89 10.69
CA ASN A 181 2.86 -13.60 11.18
C ASN A 181 1.96 -12.96 10.09
N ILE A 182 2.25 -13.21 8.82
CA ILE A 182 1.45 -12.79 7.66
C ILE A 182 1.12 -14.03 6.82
N ILE A 183 -0.17 -14.16 6.49
CA ILE A 183 -0.67 -15.19 5.58
C ILE A 183 -1.15 -14.50 4.31
N VAL A 184 -0.61 -14.86 3.16
CA VAL A 184 -1.00 -14.28 1.87
C VAL A 184 -1.83 -15.28 1.08
N VAL A 185 -3.02 -14.85 0.68
CA VAL A 185 -3.97 -15.59 -0.16
C VAL A 185 -4.12 -14.89 -1.49
N GLY A 186 -3.70 -15.52 -2.56
CA GLY A 186 -3.86 -15.03 -3.93
C GLY A 186 -5.11 -15.62 -4.59
N ILE A 187 -5.96 -14.76 -5.17
CA ILE A 187 -7.06 -15.20 -6.03
C ILE A 187 -6.59 -15.09 -7.48
N SER A 188 -6.62 -16.22 -8.18
CA SER A 188 -6.38 -16.28 -9.64
C SER A 188 -7.70 -16.54 -10.35
N THR A 189 -7.96 -15.80 -11.41
CA THR A 189 -9.13 -15.97 -12.27
C THR A 189 -8.67 -15.85 -13.72
N ASP A 190 -9.16 -16.70 -14.57
CA ASP A 190 -8.91 -16.59 -16.01
C ASP A 190 -9.48 -15.26 -16.53
N ARG A 191 -8.74 -14.62 -17.45
CA ARG A 191 -9.12 -13.31 -17.99
C ARG A 191 -10.50 -13.29 -18.64
N ASP A 192 -10.93 -14.42 -19.17
CA ASP A 192 -12.23 -14.58 -19.83
C ASP A 192 -13.42 -14.60 -18.84
N ASN A 193 -13.13 -14.66 -17.53
CA ASN A 193 -14.09 -14.68 -16.42
C ASN A 193 -14.09 -13.38 -15.58
N LEU A 194 -13.39 -12.33 -16.03
CA LEU A 194 -13.28 -11.02 -15.36
C LEU A 194 -14.20 -9.96 -16.08
#